data_cd240ca0af50fe509a9044919c30a6f4
#
_entry.id   cd240ca0af50fe509a9044919c30a6f4
#
_cell.length_a   1.000
_cell.length_b   1.000
_cell.length_c   1.000
_cell.angle_alpha   90.00
_cell.angle_beta   90.00
_cell.angle_gamma   90.00
#
_symmetry.space_group_name_H-M   'P 1'
#
loop_
_entity.id
_entity.type
_entity.pdbx_description
1 polymer ?
#
loop_
_entity_poly.entity_id
_entity_poly.type
_entity_poly.pdbx_seq_one_letter_code
_entity_poly.pdbx_strand_id
1 'polypeptide(L)'
;MMSGKYLFDDAKRFIHAMLSNQIAKVSPTLYARLTKQTGRGFAPESTQQVADYFQACFKDYFEILGVPENEVESYLSGKQLLEYGPGDVPGVALLMIAHGAERVTCVDRFALVTMTQKNADILLELLGRLDDGARARASQCFRQPGQPLSGFNQERIRYLIQPSGLSGLNGEVDLIFSRAVLEHVNDRHLRRYGSSAAT
;
A
#
# COMPACT_ATOMS: atom_id res chain seq x y z
N MET A 1 32.83 21.52 -16.79
CA MET A 1 32.38 20.79 -17.99
C MET A 1 31.75 19.50 -17.55
N MET A 2 30.41 19.42 -17.51
CA MET A 2 29.71 18.17 -17.20
C MET A 2 29.93 17.19 -18.36
N SER A 3 30.40 15.99 -18.03
CA SER A 3 30.76 14.96 -19.03
C SER A 3 29.47 14.56 -19.80
N GLY A 4 29.60 14.53 -21.17
CA GLY A 4 28.48 14.18 -22.06
C GLY A 4 27.83 12.81 -21.78
N LYS A 5 28.49 11.95 -20.98
CA LYS A 5 27.99 10.66 -20.52
C LYS A 5 26.80 10.81 -19.55
N TYR A 6 26.86 11.79 -18.65
CA TYR A 6 25.73 12.05 -17.70
C TYR A 6 24.51 12.61 -18.44
N LEU A 7 24.73 13.48 -19.43
CA LEU A 7 23.59 14.04 -20.19
C LEU A 7 22.88 12.96 -21.02
N PHE A 8 23.61 11.99 -21.54
CA PHE A 8 23.07 10.88 -22.33
C PHE A 8 22.28 9.90 -21.41
N ASP A 9 22.80 9.62 -20.22
CA ASP A 9 22.15 8.75 -19.25
C ASP A 9 20.88 9.41 -18.69
N ASP A 10 20.90 10.71 -18.47
CA ASP A 10 19.71 11.48 -18.01
C ASP A 10 18.66 11.56 -19.13
N ALA A 11 19.06 11.78 -20.38
CA ALA A 11 18.14 11.77 -21.51
C ALA A 11 17.48 10.39 -21.70
N LYS A 12 18.25 9.32 -21.53
CA LYS A 12 17.74 7.94 -21.60
C LYS A 12 16.75 7.65 -20.48
N ARG A 13 17.06 8.08 -19.25
CA ARG A 13 16.14 7.96 -18.09
C ARG A 13 14.86 8.76 -18.32
N PHE A 14 14.97 9.98 -18.86
CA PHE A 14 13.81 10.83 -19.16
C PHE A 14 12.90 10.21 -20.24
N ILE A 15 13.48 9.71 -21.33
CA ILE A 15 12.73 9.02 -22.39
C ILE A 15 12.05 7.76 -21.83
N HIS A 16 12.75 6.99 -21.01
CA HIS A 16 12.20 5.80 -20.37
C HIS A 16 11.04 6.15 -19.44
N ALA A 17 11.16 7.22 -18.65
CA ALA A 17 10.10 7.70 -17.79
C ALA A 17 8.88 8.23 -18.58
N MET A 18 9.11 8.94 -19.69
CA MET A 18 8.03 9.40 -20.57
C MET A 18 7.28 8.23 -21.22
N LEU A 19 8.01 7.25 -21.77
CA LEU A 19 7.41 6.09 -22.42
C LEU A 19 6.64 5.22 -21.39
N SER A 20 7.21 5.00 -20.23
CA SER A 20 6.55 4.24 -19.17
C SER A 20 5.27 4.94 -18.68
N ASN A 21 5.26 6.28 -18.55
CA ASN A 21 4.07 7.04 -18.22
C ASN A 21 2.97 6.96 -19.30
N GLN A 22 3.34 6.91 -20.58
CA GLN A 22 2.35 6.74 -21.66
C GLN A 22 1.80 5.32 -21.65
N ILE A 23 2.64 4.30 -21.45
CA ILE A 23 2.19 2.91 -21.31
C ILE A 23 1.25 2.77 -20.11
N ALA A 24 1.57 3.40 -18.98
CA ALA A 24 0.72 3.41 -17.79
C ALA A 24 -0.69 3.99 -18.05
N LYS A 25 -0.79 5.00 -18.93
CA LYS A 25 -2.08 5.60 -19.31
C LYS A 25 -2.92 4.71 -20.21
N VAL A 26 -2.28 4.01 -21.14
CA VAL A 26 -2.96 3.21 -22.18
C VAL A 26 -3.23 1.79 -21.71
N SER A 27 -2.29 1.19 -20.99
CA SER A 27 -2.39 -0.17 -20.47
C SER A 27 -1.67 -0.30 -19.13
N PRO A 28 -2.36 -0.03 -18.02
CA PRO A 28 -1.81 -0.14 -16.67
C PRO A 28 -1.24 -1.54 -16.37
N THR A 29 -1.89 -2.58 -16.87
CA THR A 29 -1.47 -3.98 -16.70
C THR A 29 -0.14 -4.26 -17.41
N LEU A 30 0.05 -3.69 -18.61
CA LEU A 30 1.29 -3.82 -19.35
C LEU A 30 2.43 -3.03 -18.67
N TYR A 31 2.13 -1.82 -18.17
CA TYR A 31 3.06 -1.02 -17.37
C TYR A 31 3.57 -1.79 -16.15
N ALA A 32 2.65 -2.33 -15.36
CA ALA A 32 2.97 -3.10 -14.17
C ALA A 32 3.88 -4.33 -14.51
N ARG A 33 3.61 -5.02 -15.62
CA ARG A 33 4.44 -6.14 -16.08
C ARG A 33 5.83 -5.71 -16.55
N LEU A 34 5.94 -4.59 -17.26
CA LEU A 34 7.21 -4.11 -17.82
C LEU A 34 8.13 -3.49 -16.77
N THR A 35 7.58 -2.75 -15.83
CA THR A 35 8.37 -2.03 -14.84
C THR A 35 8.71 -2.87 -13.62
N LYS A 36 7.98 -3.97 -13.40
CA LYS A 36 8.06 -4.80 -12.17
C LYS A 36 7.90 -3.97 -10.88
N GLN A 37 7.41 -2.75 -10.98
CA GLN A 37 7.15 -1.83 -9.86
C GLN A 37 5.74 -2.02 -9.34
N THR A 38 5.41 -3.27 -8.96
CA THR A 38 4.04 -3.66 -8.60
C THR A 38 3.86 -3.88 -7.12
N GLY A 39 4.94 -3.91 -6.37
CA GLY A 39 4.93 -4.18 -4.94
C GLY A 39 5.94 -5.24 -4.53
N ARG A 40 5.93 -5.62 -3.27
CA ARG A 40 6.92 -6.52 -2.67
C ARG A 40 6.68 -8.00 -2.98
N GLY A 41 5.46 -8.39 -3.34
CA GLY A 41 5.16 -9.78 -3.69
C GLY A 41 5.87 -10.27 -4.95
N PHE A 42 6.19 -9.39 -5.89
CA PHE A 42 6.97 -9.68 -7.09
C PHE A 42 8.48 -9.58 -6.88
N ALA A 43 8.94 -9.01 -5.78
CA ALA A 43 10.35 -8.91 -5.48
C ALA A 43 10.99 -10.30 -5.29
N PRO A 44 12.29 -10.48 -5.55
CA PRO A 44 12.98 -11.76 -5.32
C PRO A 44 13.18 -12.08 -3.83
N GLU A 45 12.73 -11.20 -2.94
CA GLU A 45 12.82 -11.35 -1.49
C GLU A 45 12.03 -12.57 -0.99
N SER A 46 12.47 -13.15 0.12
CA SER A 46 11.72 -14.20 0.81
C SER A 46 10.45 -13.65 1.48
N THR A 47 9.53 -14.54 1.83
CA THR A 47 8.30 -14.15 2.56
C THR A 47 8.61 -13.46 3.89
N GLN A 48 9.64 -13.97 4.61
CA GLN A 48 10.13 -13.39 5.85
C GLN A 48 10.65 -11.96 5.67
N GLN A 49 11.51 -11.74 4.66
CA GLN A 49 12.06 -10.40 4.36
C GLN A 49 10.96 -9.39 4.00
N VAL A 50 9.95 -9.83 3.26
CA VAL A 50 8.81 -8.96 2.92
C VAL A 50 7.95 -8.69 4.16
N ALA A 51 7.75 -9.67 5.03
CA ALA A 51 7.05 -9.48 6.30
C ALA A 51 7.82 -8.52 7.24
N ASP A 52 9.15 -8.65 7.33
CA ASP A 52 10.01 -7.70 8.05
C ASP A 52 9.84 -6.27 7.54
N TYR A 53 9.81 -6.10 6.22
CA TYR A 53 9.58 -4.79 5.60
C TYR A 53 8.23 -4.21 6.01
N PHE A 54 7.13 -4.97 5.98
CA PHE A 54 5.82 -4.45 6.38
C PHE A 54 5.75 -4.09 7.86
N GLN A 55 6.38 -4.88 8.74
CA GLN A 55 6.48 -4.55 10.15
C GLN A 55 7.30 -3.27 10.39
N ALA A 56 8.43 -3.13 9.69
CA ALA A 56 9.22 -1.90 9.75
C ALA A 56 8.41 -0.68 9.27
N CYS A 57 7.69 -0.80 8.14
CA CYS A 57 6.81 0.27 7.66
C CYS A 57 5.74 0.66 8.68
N PHE A 58 5.09 -0.33 9.29
CA PHE A 58 4.09 -0.12 10.32
C PHE A 58 4.68 0.65 11.51
N LYS A 59 5.84 0.21 12.00
CA LYS A 59 6.54 0.87 13.11
C LYS A 59 6.95 2.30 12.77
N ASP A 60 7.53 2.52 11.59
CA ASP A 60 7.95 3.84 11.11
C ASP A 60 6.79 4.86 11.14
N TYR A 61 5.56 4.46 10.77
CA TYR A 61 4.41 5.37 10.79
C TYR A 61 4.12 5.89 12.21
N PHE A 62 4.13 5.03 13.21
CA PHE A 62 3.82 5.44 14.59
C PHE A 62 4.98 6.17 15.24
N GLU A 63 6.22 5.85 14.90
CA GLU A 63 7.38 6.59 15.32
C GLU A 63 7.33 8.03 14.79
N ILE A 64 7.00 8.24 13.51
CA ILE A 64 6.84 9.57 12.90
C ILE A 64 5.66 10.33 13.53
N LEU A 65 4.56 9.64 13.84
CA LEU A 65 3.41 10.25 14.52
C LEU A 65 3.66 10.56 16.00
N GLY A 66 4.77 10.07 16.58
CA GLY A 66 5.07 10.21 18.00
C GLY A 66 4.14 9.40 18.90
N VAL A 67 3.56 8.32 18.39
CA VAL A 67 2.67 7.41 19.14
C VAL A 67 3.52 6.29 19.73
N PRO A 68 3.61 6.16 21.07
CA PRO A 68 4.33 5.07 21.71
C PRO A 68 3.78 3.69 21.33
N GLU A 69 4.64 2.68 21.27
CA GLU A 69 4.26 1.32 20.84
C GLU A 69 3.10 0.74 21.67
N ASN A 70 3.11 0.97 22.98
CA ASN A 70 2.06 0.52 23.90
C ASN A 70 0.74 1.29 23.76
N GLU A 71 0.70 2.39 23.01
CA GLU A 71 -0.49 3.20 22.75
C GLU A 71 -1.07 3.01 21.34
N VAL A 72 -0.37 2.29 20.46
CA VAL A 72 -0.78 2.09 19.07
C VAL A 72 -2.16 1.47 18.97
N GLU A 73 -2.46 0.45 19.77
CA GLU A 73 -3.77 -0.21 19.74
C GLU A 73 -4.89 0.73 20.17
N SER A 74 -4.71 1.50 21.22
CA SER A 74 -5.70 2.49 21.67
C SER A 74 -5.85 3.63 20.66
N TYR A 75 -4.74 4.05 20.04
CA TYR A 75 -4.75 5.07 18.99
C TYR A 75 -5.54 4.63 17.76
N LEU A 76 -5.41 3.38 17.34
CA LEU A 76 -6.08 2.82 16.15
C LEU A 76 -7.52 2.37 16.42
N SER A 77 -7.90 2.16 17.69
CA SER A 77 -9.18 1.54 18.07
C SER A 77 -10.38 2.23 17.41
N GLY A 78 -11.14 1.44 16.62
CA GLY A 78 -12.34 1.89 15.94
C GLY A 78 -12.12 2.82 14.75
N LYS A 79 -10.89 3.16 14.40
CA LYS A 79 -10.59 4.09 13.29
C LYS A 79 -10.79 3.46 11.92
N GLN A 80 -11.26 4.29 11.00
CA GLN A 80 -11.34 4.00 9.58
C GLN A 80 -10.18 4.67 8.85
N LEU A 81 -9.37 3.87 8.18
CA LEU A 81 -8.13 4.32 7.57
C LEU A 81 -8.21 4.24 6.05
N LEU A 82 -7.35 5.03 5.39
CA LEU A 82 -7.14 4.95 3.95
C LEU A 82 -5.65 4.75 3.67
N GLU A 83 -5.32 3.67 2.94
CA GLU A 83 -4.00 3.43 2.37
C GLU A 83 -3.99 3.79 0.89
N TYR A 84 -3.12 4.73 0.49
CA TYR A 84 -2.95 5.06 -0.91
C TYR A 84 -1.72 4.37 -1.48
N GLY A 85 -1.94 3.45 -2.43
CA GLY A 85 -0.92 2.65 -3.06
C GLY A 85 -0.42 1.48 -2.22
N PRO A 86 -1.29 0.52 -1.85
CA PRO A 86 -0.91 -0.66 -1.06
C PRO A 86 0.05 -1.59 -1.80
N GLY A 87 0.20 -1.42 -3.12
CA GLY A 87 0.93 -2.37 -3.96
C GLY A 87 0.17 -3.67 -4.17
N ASP A 88 0.90 -4.76 -4.36
CA ASP A 88 0.35 -6.09 -4.64
C ASP A 88 -0.03 -6.89 -3.38
N VAL A 89 0.50 -6.49 -2.21
CA VAL A 89 0.20 -7.09 -0.90
C VAL A 89 -0.09 -5.98 0.11
N PRO A 90 -1.33 -5.82 0.58
CA PRO A 90 -1.70 -4.81 1.58
C PRO A 90 -1.29 -5.25 3.00
N GLY A 91 0.02 -5.47 3.21
CA GLY A 91 0.57 -5.96 4.48
C GLY A 91 0.45 -4.95 5.60
N VAL A 92 0.62 -3.64 5.31
CA VAL A 92 0.44 -2.59 6.33
C VAL A 92 -1.03 -2.47 6.72
N ALA A 93 -1.98 -2.52 5.76
CA ALA A 93 -3.40 -2.52 6.07
C ALA A 93 -3.79 -3.68 7.01
N LEU A 94 -3.24 -4.89 6.79
CA LEU A 94 -3.44 -6.02 7.69
C LEU A 94 -2.95 -5.71 9.11
N LEU A 95 -1.76 -5.12 9.25
CA LEU A 95 -1.18 -4.74 10.54
C LEU A 95 -2.00 -3.65 11.24
N MET A 96 -2.50 -2.65 10.51
CA MET A 96 -3.37 -1.61 11.08
C MET A 96 -4.63 -2.23 11.72
N ILE A 97 -5.26 -3.21 11.06
CA ILE A 97 -6.44 -3.91 11.61
C ILE A 97 -6.03 -4.83 12.76
N ALA A 98 -4.90 -5.51 12.67
CA ALA A 98 -4.35 -6.32 13.77
C ALA A 98 -4.25 -5.51 15.06
N HIS A 99 -3.86 -4.24 14.94
CA HIS A 99 -3.68 -3.31 16.06
C HIS A 99 -4.87 -2.38 16.31
N GLY A 100 -6.09 -2.76 15.89
CA GLY A 100 -7.32 -2.15 16.37
C GLY A 100 -8.09 -1.28 15.38
N ALA A 101 -7.56 -0.99 14.20
CA ALA A 101 -8.32 -0.28 13.19
C ALA A 101 -9.58 -1.07 12.79
N GLU A 102 -10.71 -0.37 12.62
CA GLU A 102 -11.95 -0.99 12.22
C GLU A 102 -11.92 -1.45 10.77
N ARG A 103 -11.44 -0.58 9.89
CA ARG A 103 -11.37 -0.81 8.45
C ARG A 103 -10.21 -0.05 7.82
N VAL A 104 -9.61 -0.63 6.78
CA VAL A 104 -8.68 0.06 5.89
C VAL A 104 -9.22 0.02 4.47
N THR A 105 -9.42 1.21 3.87
CA THR A 105 -9.71 1.33 2.45
C THR A 105 -8.39 1.51 1.70
N CYS A 106 -8.00 0.49 0.96
CA CYS A 106 -6.81 0.50 0.10
C CYS A 106 -7.21 1.04 -1.27
N VAL A 107 -6.58 2.12 -1.72
CA VAL A 107 -6.84 2.74 -3.02
C VAL A 107 -5.61 2.65 -3.88
N ASP A 108 -5.75 2.12 -5.08
CA ASP A 108 -4.69 2.13 -6.06
C ASP A 108 -5.21 2.60 -7.42
N ARG A 109 -4.33 3.15 -8.24
CA ARG A 109 -4.66 3.52 -9.63
C ARG A 109 -4.73 2.30 -10.54
N PHE A 110 -4.11 1.20 -10.12
CA PHE A 110 -3.96 -0.03 -10.88
C PHE A 110 -4.44 -1.24 -10.09
N ALA A 111 -4.90 -2.27 -10.79
CA ALA A 111 -5.28 -3.54 -10.17
C ALA A 111 -4.02 -4.36 -9.83
N LEU A 112 -3.31 -3.99 -8.78
CA LEU A 112 -2.04 -4.62 -8.39
C LEU A 112 -2.25 -5.77 -7.40
N VAL A 113 -3.20 -5.65 -6.48
CA VAL A 113 -3.45 -6.67 -5.45
C VAL A 113 -3.88 -7.98 -6.10
N THR A 114 -3.08 -9.00 -5.88
CA THR A 114 -3.33 -10.36 -6.35
C THR A 114 -3.10 -11.39 -5.24
N MET A 115 -3.93 -12.43 -5.19
CA MET A 115 -3.78 -13.52 -4.22
C MET A 115 -3.00 -14.69 -4.82
N THR A 116 -1.72 -14.42 -5.14
CA THR A 116 -0.77 -15.50 -5.47
C THR A 116 -0.41 -16.30 -4.21
N GLN A 117 0.12 -17.51 -4.40
CA GLN A 117 0.59 -18.31 -3.25
C GLN A 117 1.62 -17.53 -2.42
N LYS A 118 2.60 -16.88 -3.07
CA LYS A 118 3.61 -16.08 -2.37
C LYS A 118 2.98 -14.93 -1.56
N ASN A 119 2.00 -14.21 -2.12
CA ASN A 119 1.34 -13.11 -1.42
C ASN A 119 0.54 -13.63 -0.22
N ALA A 120 -0.11 -14.79 -0.36
CA ALA A 120 -0.76 -15.46 0.75
C ALA A 120 0.22 -15.90 1.84
N ASP A 121 1.36 -16.45 1.45
CA ASP A 121 2.41 -16.88 2.40
C ASP A 121 3.01 -15.68 3.17
N ILE A 122 3.16 -14.51 2.52
CA ILE A 122 3.58 -13.26 3.19
C ILE A 122 2.54 -12.85 4.25
N LEU A 123 1.25 -12.90 3.91
CA LEU A 123 0.19 -12.55 4.85
C LEU A 123 0.07 -13.56 6.00
N LEU A 124 0.29 -14.86 5.74
CA LEU A 124 0.37 -15.89 6.77
C LEU A 124 1.57 -15.69 7.69
N GLU A 125 2.72 -15.32 7.14
CA GLU A 125 3.91 -14.98 7.92
C GLU A 125 3.63 -13.80 8.86
N LEU A 126 2.97 -12.75 8.38
CA LEU A 126 2.55 -11.61 9.22
C LEU A 126 1.61 -12.07 10.35
N LEU A 127 0.59 -12.89 10.02
CA LEU A 127 -0.32 -13.45 11.04
C LEU A 127 0.41 -14.25 12.09
N GLY A 128 1.40 -15.06 11.68
CA GLY A 128 2.19 -15.90 12.58
C GLY A 128 3.01 -15.12 13.62
N ARG A 129 3.34 -13.86 13.32
CA ARG A 129 4.14 -12.99 14.20
C ARG A 129 3.31 -12.19 15.21
N LEU A 130 2.00 -12.17 15.08
CA LEU A 130 1.09 -11.44 15.96
C LEU A 130 0.76 -12.26 17.21
N ASP A 131 0.50 -11.55 18.31
CA ASP A 131 -0.13 -12.15 19.47
C ASP A 131 -1.55 -12.67 19.17
N ASP A 132 -2.13 -13.44 20.05
CA ASP A 132 -3.40 -14.09 19.79
C ASP A 132 -4.56 -13.12 19.55
N GLY A 133 -4.60 -11.98 20.24
CA GLY A 133 -5.62 -10.95 20.08
C GLY A 133 -5.52 -10.23 18.74
N ALA A 134 -4.31 -9.76 18.39
CA ALA A 134 -4.02 -9.11 17.12
C ALA A 134 -4.22 -10.08 15.94
N ARG A 135 -3.80 -11.35 16.10
CA ARG A 135 -3.99 -12.40 15.09
C ARG A 135 -5.48 -12.68 14.86
N ALA A 136 -6.27 -12.74 15.90
CA ALA A 136 -7.73 -12.94 15.78
C ALA A 136 -8.37 -11.80 14.98
N ARG A 137 -8.01 -10.52 15.26
CA ARG A 137 -8.49 -9.36 14.51
C ARG A 137 -8.03 -9.41 13.05
N ALA A 138 -6.76 -9.65 12.78
CA ALA A 138 -6.20 -9.72 11.43
C ALA A 138 -6.78 -10.89 10.62
N SER A 139 -7.10 -12.01 11.25
CA SER A 139 -7.72 -13.16 10.59
C SER A 139 -9.06 -12.79 9.95
N GLN A 140 -9.82 -11.85 10.52
CA GLN A 140 -11.09 -11.38 9.99
C GLN A 140 -10.96 -10.54 8.71
N CYS A 141 -9.72 -10.17 8.33
CA CYS A 141 -9.44 -9.49 7.07
C CYS A 141 -9.68 -10.36 5.84
N PHE A 142 -9.88 -11.65 5.99
CA PHE A 142 -10.12 -12.58 4.88
C PHE A 142 -11.57 -13.09 4.88
N ARG A 143 -12.07 -13.45 3.69
CA ARG A 143 -13.44 -14.01 3.54
C ARG A 143 -13.63 -15.28 4.38
N GLN A 144 -12.61 -16.12 4.44
CA GLN A 144 -12.53 -17.22 5.39
C GLN A 144 -11.42 -16.84 6.39
N PRO A 145 -11.75 -16.66 7.68
CA PRO A 145 -10.81 -16.18 8.67
C PRO A 145 -9.49 -16.95 8.68
N GLY A 146 -8.37 -16.22 8.63
CA GLY A 146 -7.04 -16.80 8.62
C GLY A 146 -6.61 -17.47 7.29
N GLN A 147 -7.40 -17.38 6.23
CA GLN A 147 -7.12 -17.98 4.92
C GLN A 147 -6.96 -16.92 3.82
N PRO A 148 -5.74 -16.37 3.58
CA PRO A 148 -5.52 -15.30 2.62
C PRO A 148 -5.97 -15.64 1.19
N LEU A 149 -5.81 -16.89 0.74
CA LEU A 149 -6.23 -17.32 -0.59
C LEU A 149 -7.75 -17.22 -0.82
N SER A 150 -8.55 -17.10 0.23
CA SER A 150 -9.99 -16.84 0.11
C SER A 150 -10.31 -15.41 -0.38
N GLY A 151 -9.30 -14.53 -0.39
CA GLY A 151 -9.46 -13.11 -0.71
C GLY A 151 -9.86 -12.27 0.49
N PHE A 152 -9.81 -10.93 0.33
CA PHE A 152 -10.12 -10.01 1.42
C PHE A 152 -11.61 -9.90 1.70
N ASN A 153 -11.93 -9.79 3.00
CA ASN A 153 -13.22 -9.32 3.49
C ASN A 153 -13.31 -7.81 3.28
N GLN A 154 -14.22 -7.37 2.40
CA GLN A 154 -14.35 -5.96 1.99
C GLN A 154 -14.87 -5.04 3.12
N GLU A 155 -15.36 -5.59 4.21
CA GLU A 155 -15.74 -4.83 5.40
C GLU A 155 -14.54 -4.46 6.26
N ARG A 156 -13.41 -5.18 6.11
CA ARG A 156 -12.17 -4.95 6.83
C ARG A 156 -11.10 -4.31 5.95
N ILE A 157 -10.71 -4.98 4.85
CA ILE A 157 -9.80 -4.44 3.84
C ILE A 157 -10.59 -4.25 2.56
N ARG A 158 -10.99 -3.01 2.29
CA ARG A 158 -11.70 -2.63 1.07
C ARG A 158 -10.69 -2.19 0.01
N TYR A 159 -10.60 -2.91 -1.09
CA TYR A 159 -9.71 -2.55 -2.19
C TYR A 159 -10.47 -1.86 -3.33
N LEU A 160 -10.03 -0.66 -3.69
CA LEU A 160 -10.61 0.17 -4.74
C LEU A 160 -9.58 0.47 -5.82
N ILE A 161 -9.94 0.24 -7.07
CA ILE A 161 -9.16 0.66 -8.23
C ILE A 161 -9.72 1.99 -8.70
N GLN A 162 -8.93 3.06 -8.51
CA GLN A 162 -9.35 4.42 -8.81
C GLN A 162 -8.32 5.12 -9.72
N PRO A 163 -8.52 5.10 -11.05
CA PRO A 163 -7.57 5.69 -12.00
C PRO A 163 -7.28 7.18 -11.76
N SER A 164 -8.24 7.90 -11.18
CA SER A 164 -8.09 9.31 -10.77
C SER A 164 -7.35 9.49 -9.43
N GLY A 165 -6.85 8.43 -8.82
CA GLY A 165 -6.23 8.44 -7.50
C GLY A 165 -7.26 8.72 -6.40
N LEU A 166 -6.98 9.63 -5.48
CA LEU A 166 -7.91 9.97 -4.38
C LEU A 166 -9.07 10.90 -4.80
N SER A 167 -9.04 11.44 -6.02
CA SER A 167 -10.08 12.36 -6.50
C SER A 167 -11.43 11.66 -6.63
N GLY A 168 -12.48 12.25 -6.04
CA GLY A 168 -13.84 11.72 -6.11
C GLY A 168 -14.14 10.61 -5.11
N LEU A 169 -13.22 10.31 -4.19
CA LEU A 169 -13.53 9.50 -3.03
C LEU A 169 -14.34 10.34 -2.05
N ASN A 170 -15.52 9.83 -1.70
CA ASN A 170 -16.39 10.42 -0.70
C ASN A 170 -16.36 9.52 0.54
N GLY A 171 -16.28 10.12 1.71
CA GLY A 171 -16.31 9.43 3.00
C GLY A 171 -15.31 10.06 3.97
N GLU A 172 -15.62 9.94 5.23
CA GLU A 172 -14.72 10.36 6.30
C GLU A 172 -13.75 9.23 6.63
N VAL A 173 -12.49 9.58 6.82
CA VAL A 173 -11.44 8.68 7.31
C VAL A 173 -10.66 9.40 8.41
N ASP A 174 -10.25 8.64 9.42
CA ASP A 174 -9.53 9.19 10.57
C ASP A 174 -8.04 9.41 10.27
N LEU A 175 -7.47 8.62 9.35
CA LEU A 175 -6.06 8.68 8.99
C LEU A 175 -5.84 8.23 7.55
N ILE A 176 -5.01 8.97 6.84
CA ILE A 176 -4.53 8.60 5.49
C ILE A 176 -3.03 8.33 5.57
N PHE A 177 -2.60 7.22 5.02
CA PHE A 177 -1.19 6.88 4.93
C PHE A 177 -0.82 6.37 3.54
N SER A 178 0.44 6.54 3.19
CA SER A 178 0.99 6.14 1.90
C SER A 178 2.50 5.94 2.01
N ARG A 179 3.07 5.01 1.25
CA ARG A 179 4.51 4.81 1.17
C ARG A 179 4.95 4.61 -0.27
N ALA A 180 5.99 5.36 -0.69
CA ALA A 180 6.58 5.26 -2.03
C ALA A 180 5.60 5.47 -3.20
N VAL A 181 4.55 6.29 -3.01
CA VAL A 181 3.55 6.59 -4.03
C VAL A 181 3.56 8.06 -4.41
N LEU A 182 3.68 8.96 -3.42
CA LEU A 182 3.59 10.41 -3.65
C LEU A 182 4.69 10.92 -4.57
N GLU A 183 5.85 10.27 -4.62
CA GLU A 183 6.94 10.56 -5.54
C GLU A 183 6.56 10.32 -7.02
N HIS A 184 5.52 9.52 -7.27
CA HIS A 184 4.99 9.24 -8.61
C HIS A 184 3.76 10.10 -8.96
N VAL A 185 3.32 10.96 -8.04
CA VAL A 185 2.16 11.85 -8.23
C VAL A 185 2.67 13.24 -8.63
N ASN A 186 2.16 13.77 -9.74
CA ASN A 186 2.53 15.10 -10.17
C ASN A 186 1.89 16.20 -9.31
N ASP A 187 2.51 17.39 -9.25
CA ASP A 187 2.08 18.53 -8.41
C ASP A 187 0.61 18.94 -8.58
N ARG A 188 0.01 18.75 -9.76
CA ARG A 188 -1.41 19.07 -10.00
C ARG A 188 -2.33 18.14 -9.22
N HIS A 189 -1.95 16.88 -9.05
CA HIS A 189 -2.72 15.93 -8.26
C HIS A 189 -2.52 16.18 -6.75
N LEU A 190 -1.28 16.45 -6.31
CA LEU A 190 -0.99 16.76 -4.91
C LEU A 190 -1.77 17.97 -4.40
N ARG A 191 -1.89 19.04 -5.21
CA ARG A 191 -2.66 20.24 -4.85
C ARG A 191 -4.16 19.95 -4.71
N ARG A 192 -4.73 19.05 -5.51
CA ARG A 192 -6.13 18.64 -5.39
C ARG A 192 -6.38 17.81 -4.12
N TYR A 193 -5.42 17.01 -3.67
CA TYR A 193 -5.55 16.23 -2.44
C TYR A 193 -5.52 17.12 -1.19
N GLY A 194 -4.64 18.12 -1.15
CA GLY A 194 -4.56 19.08 -0.05
C GLY A 194 -5.81 19.91 0.15
N SER A 195 -6.56 20.21 -0.93
CA SER A 195 -7.82 20.95 -0.84
C SER A 195 -9.02 20.10 -0.42
N SER A 196 -8.97 18.77 -0.63
CA SER A 196 -10.06 17.85 -0.25
C SER A 196 -9.93 17.36 1.20
N ALA A 197 -8.76 17.51 1.81
CA ALA A 197 -8.53 17.15 3.21
C ALA A 197 -8.79 18.31 4.20
N ALA A 198 -9.08 19.52 3.68
CA ALA A 198 -9.26 20.74 4.46
C ALA A 198 -10.75 21.21 4.55
N THR A 199 -11.68 20.41 4.06
CA THR A 199 -13.13 20.60 4.18
C THR A 199 -13.78 19.49 4.95
#